data_281ef49e2003023ae30a3e6b360b40bf
#
_entry.id   281ef49e2003023ae30a3e6b360b40bf
#
_cell.length_a   1.000
_cell.length_b   1.000
_cell.length_c   1.000
_cell.angle_alpha   90.00
_cell.angle_beta   90.00
_cell.angle_gamma   90.00
#
_symmetry.space_group_name_H-M   'P 1'
#
loop_
_entity.id
_entity.type
_entity.pdbx_description
1 polymer ?
#
loop_
_entity_poly.entity_id
_entity_poly.type
_entity_poly.pdbx_seq_one_letter_code
_entity_poly.pdbx_strand_id
1 'polypeptide(L)'
;MVKIVRYDEQEIERFYQENLSAARKLLASLAVAEGREPTTKGLNGWVYEQTIRFCLSQELKALGILLITAEQVPLSGRAKIDLLVGKVAIEIKSLGSFGDDAKKYSGYRTKVEQKGWVYCYLTRGESYHPYRLATEEAFGKEKAFYLDTQGDWRRFVKEVLKSYEGKP
;
A
#
# COMPACT_ATOMS: atom_id res chain seq x y z
N MET A 1 11.01 -12.78 23.27
CA MET A 1 9.88 -12.70 22.31
C MET A 1 10.23 -11.70 21.23
N VAL A 2 10.31 -12.14 19.98
CA VAL A 2 10.59 -11.22 18.87
C VAL A 2 9.39 -10.28 18.72
N LYS A 3 9.63 -8.98 18.77
CA LYS A 3 8.60 -7.98 18.50
C LYS A 3 8.21 -8.12 17.02
N ILE A 4 7.06 -8.70 16.76
CA ILE A 4 6.60 -9.05 15.40
C ILE A 4 6.34 -7.81 14.53
N VAL A 5 6.20 -6.63 15.15
CA VAL A 5 5.94 -5.38 14.45
C VAL A 5 6.71 -4.24 15.09
N ARG A 6 7.44 -3.47 14.28
CA ARG A 6 8.28 -2.33 14.70
C ARG A 6 7.52 -1.01 14.64
N TYR A 7 6.57 -0.89 13.73
CA TYR A 7 5.78 0.31 13.48
C TYR A 7 4.35 0.13 13.96
N ASP A 8 3.74 1.23 14.40
CA ASP A 8 2.30 1.36 14.54
C ASP A 8 1.75 2.33 13.48
N GLU A 9 0.44 2.45 13.41
CA GLU A 9 -0.23 3.28 12.41
C GLU A 9 0.11 4.78 12.58
N GLN A 10 0.30 5.24 13.81
CA GLN A 10 0.67 6.63 14.09
C GLN A 10 2.09 6.96 13.65
N GLU A 11 3.03 6.05 13.87
CA GLU A 11 4.42 6.19 13.41
C GLU A 11 4.50 6.20 11.88
N ILE A 12 3.72 5.36 11.21
CA ILE A 12 3.63 5.33 9.74
C ILE A 12 3.05 6.65 9.22
N GLU A 13 1.97 7.15 9.83
CA GLU A 13 1.36 8.43 9.44
C GLU A 13 2.33 9.59 9.62
N ARG A 14 3.04 9.66 10.75
CA ARG A 14 4.05 10.68 11.00
C ARG A 14 5.17 10.62 9.96
N PHE A 15 5.68 9.44 9.69
CA PHE A 15 6.73 9.22 8.69
C PHE A 15 6.27 9.62 7.29
N TYR A 16 5.04 9.28 6.91
CA TYR A 16 4.44 9.74 5.66
C TYR A 16 4.38 11.26 5.56
N GLN A 17 3.90 11.94 6.61
CA GLN A 17 3.80 13.42 6.62
C GLN A 17 5.18 14.09 6.52
N GLU A 18 6.17 13.57 7.21
CA GLU A 18 7.56 14.05 7.13
C GLU A 18 8.13 13.88 5.72
N ASN A 19 7.94 12.72 5.11
CA ASN A 19 8.39 12.43 3.75
C ASN A 19 7.67 13.29 2.72
N LEU A 20 6.37 13.49 2.87
CA LEU A 20 5.57 14.34 1.98
C LEU A 20 6.01 15.79 2.06
N SER A 21 6.26 16.32 3.26
CA SER A 21 6.79 17.67 3.46
C SER A 21 8.16 17.85 2.80
N ALA A 22 9.07 16.88 2.99
CA ALA A 22 10.39 16.91 2.38
C ALA A 22 10.34 16.86 0.84
N ALA A 23 9.49 16.00 0.28
CA ALA A 23 9.29 15.89 -1.16
C ALA A 23 8.72 17.19 -1.77
N ARG A 24 7.75 17.79 -1.10
CA ARG A 24 7.18 19.09 -1.54
C ARG A 24 8.22 20.21 -1.56
N LYS A 25 9.07 20.30 -0.52
CA LYS A 25 10.16 21.29 -0.45
C LYS A 25 11.17 21.08 -1.57
N LEU A 26 11.56 19.85 -1.83
CA LEU A 26 12.49 19.52 -2.91
C LEU A 26 11.91 19.92 -4.27
N LEU A 27 10.67 19.56 -4.56
CA LEU A 27 10.02 19.90 -5.82
C LEU A 27 9.85 21.41 -6.00
N ALA A 28 9.51 22.14 -4.93
CA ALA A 28 9.44 23.60 -4.96
C ALA A 28 10.80 24.22 -5.29
N SER A 29 11.88 23.76 -4.67
CA SER A 29 13.24 24.23 -4.93
C SER A 29 13.68 23.98 -6.37
N LEU A 30 13.40 22.80 -6.91
CA LEU A 30 13.73 22.44 -8.30
C LEU A 30 12.91 23.28 -9.30
N ALA A 31 11.64 23.50 -9.02
CA ALA A 31 10.79 24.34 -9.87
C ALA A 31 11.27 25.78 -9.92
N VAL A 32 11.67 26.36 -8.78
CA VAL A 32 12.27 27.72 -8.73
C VAL A 32 13.54 27.75 -9.55
N ALA A 33 14.44 26.78 -9.40
CA ALA A 33 15.69 26.72 -10.16
C ALA A 33 15.47 26.63 -11.68
N GLU A 34 14.40 25.97 -12.11
CA GLU A 34 14.02 25.80 -13.52
C GLU A 34 13.06 26.88 -14.03
N GLY A 35 12.66 27.84 -13.18
CA GLY A 35 11.73 28.92 -13.55
C GLY A 35 10.31 28.44 -13.90
N ARG A 36 9.84 27.36 -13.27
CA ARG A 36 8.52 26.78 -13.50
C ARG A 36 7.73 26.60 -12.21
N GLU A 37 6.43 26.38 -12.32
CA GLU A 37 5.60 26.01 -11.20
C GLU A 37 5.85 24.54 -10.78
N PRO A 38 5.80 24.21 -9.47
CA PRO A 38 5.97 22.83 -9.00
C PRO A 38 4.79 21.95 -9.41
N THR A 39 5.10 20.78 -9.93
CA THR A 39 4.08 19.75 -10.24
C THR A 39 3.98 18.77 -9.09
N THR A 40 2.81 18.72 -8.43
CA THR A 40 2.55 17.86 -7.28
C THR A 40 1.49 16.78 -7.54
N LYS A 41 1.03 16.67 -8.79
CA LYS A 41 0.03 15.65 -9.17
C LYS A 41 0.55 14.24 -8.90
N GLY A 42 -0.22 13.46 -8.15
CA GLY A 42 0.13 12.08 -7.80
C GLY A 42 1.18 11.96 -6.69
N LEU A 43 1.75 13.07 -6.20
CA LEU A 43 2.81 13.05 -5.19
C LEU A 43 2.38 12.36 -3.89
N ASN A 44 1.19 12.67 -3.40
CA ASN A 44 0.67 12.09 -2.15
C ASN A 44 0.60 10.55 -2.24
N GLY A 45 0.07 10.04 -3.33
CA GLY A 45 -0.03 8.60 -3.57
C GLY A 45 1.35 7.95 -3.64
N TRP A 46 2.23 8.51 -4.44
CA TRP A 46 3.59 8.00 -4.60
C TRP A 46 4.39 8.00 -3.29
N VAL A 47 4.36 9.10 -2.53
CA VAL A 47 5.06 9.18 -1.23
C VAL A 47 4.47 8.17 -0.24
N TYR A 48 3.15 7.97 -0.26
CA TYR A 48 2.51 6.98 0.60
C TYR A 48 2.92 5.55 0.24
N GLU A 49 2.90 5.20 -1.04
CA GLU A 49 3.37 3.89 -1.53
C GLU A 49 4.83 3.64 -1.10
N GLN A 50 5.71 4.62 -1.27
CA GLN A 50 7.12 4.50 -0.86
C GLN A 50 7.26 4.35 0.66
N THR A 51 6.48 5.07 1.44
CA THR A 51 6.46 4.96 2.90
C THR A 51 6.03 3.55 3.35
N ILE A 52 4.96 3.03 2.80
CA ILE A 52 4.47 1.67 3.10
C ILE A 52 5.51 0.62 2.70
N ARG A 53 6.07 0.74 1.51
CA ARG A 53 7.13 -0.17 1.04
C ARG A 53 8.33 -0.17 2.00
N PHE A 54 8.79 1.00 2.41
CA PHE A 54 9.90 1.12 3.36
C PHE A 54 9.56 0.47 4.70
N CYS A 55 8.43 0.81 5.31
CA CYS A 55 8.03 0.25 6.60
C CYS A 55 7.88 -1.27 6.54
N LEU A 56 7.24 -1.80 5.50
CA LEU A 56 7.10 -3.24 5.29
C LEU A 56 8.47 -3.92 5.14
N SER A 57 9.36 -3.33 4.36
CA SER A 57 10.71 -3.83 4.16
C SER A 57 11.49 -3.91 5.49
N GLN A 58 11.35 -2.92 6.37
CA GLN A 58 11.98 -2.92 7.70
C GLN A 58 11.39 -3.98 8.63
N GLU A 59 10.06 -4.20 8.57
CA GLU A 59 9.41 -5.28 9.33
C GLU A 59 9.95 -6.66 8.93
N LEU A 60 10.01 -6.92 7.63
CA LEU A 60 10.47 -8.21 7.12
C LEU A 60 11.97 -8.43 7.33
N LYS A 61 12.78 -7.38 7.16
CA LYS A 61 14.22 -7.42 7.45
C LYS A 61 14.51 -7.77 8.91
N ALA A 62 13.73 -7.26 9.85
CA ALA A 62 13.83 -7.58 11.26
C ALA A 62 13.57 -9.07 11.56
N LEU A 63 12.86 -9.75 10.69
CA LEU A 63 12.57 -11.19 10.76
C LEU A 63 13.54 -12.03 9.91
N GLY A 64 14.59 -11.43 9.38
CA GLY A 64 15.56 -12.11 8.52
C GLY A 64 15.07 -12.42 7.12
N ILE A 65 13.95 -11.82 6.70
CA ILE A 65 13.37 -12.01 5.38
C ILE A 65 13.92 -10.94 4.43
N LEU A 66 14.62 -11.38 3.40
CA LEU A 66 15.04 -10.50 2.32
C LEU A 66 13.87 -10.28 1.38
N LEU A 67 13.40 -9.05 1.32
CA LEU A 67 12.23 -8.70 0.52
C LEU A 67 12.60 -8.63 -0.96
N ILE A 68 11.97 -9.49 -1.76
CA ILE A 68 11.92 -9.31 -3.22
C ILE A 68 10.63 -8.55 -3.51
N THR A 69 10.78 -7.27 -3.83
CA THR A 69 9.65 -6.41 -4.20
C THR A 69 9.72 -6.02 -5.67
N ALA A 70 8.57 -5.90 -6.30
CA ALA A 70 8.42 -5.25 -7.58
C ALA A 70 7.31 -4.20 -7.49
N GLU A 71 7.55 -3.02 -8.02
CA GLU A 71 6.58 -1.91 -8.07
C GLU A 71 5.95 -1.82 -9.45
N GLN A 72 4.71 -1.32 -9.49
CA GLN A 72 3.98 -1.07 -10.73
C GLN A 72 3.97 -2.29 -11.67
N VAL A 73 3.71 -3.46 -11.12
CA VAL A 73 3.74 -4.73 -11.84
C VAL A 73 2.56 -4.81 -12.81
N PRO A 74 2.80 -5.00 -14.11
CA PRO A 74 1.72 -5.14 -15.09
C PRO A 74 0.83 -6.34 -14.76
N LEU A 75 -0.47 -6.13 -14.80
CA LEU A 75 -1.46 -7.18 -14.59
C LEU A 75 -2.14 -7.59 -15.90
N SER A 76 -2.73 -6.62 -16.59
CA SER A 76 -3.25 -6.78 -17.95
C SER A 76 -3.59 -5.41 -18.54
N GLY A 77 -3.34 -5.17 -19.82
CA GLY A 77 -3.59 -3.88 -20.45
C GLY A 77 -2.87 -2.75 -19.70
N ARG A 78 -3.65 -1.76 -19.23
CA ARG A 78 -3.14 -0.65 -18.43
C ARG A 78 -3.16 -0.91 -16.93
N ALA A 79 -3.72 -2.04 -16.49
CA ALA A 79 -3.81 -2.41 -15.09
C ALA A 79 -2.43 -2.77 -14.53
N LYS A 80 -2.12 -2.24 -13.36
CA LYS A 80 -0.87 -2.49 -12.64
C LYS A 80 -1.16 -2.75 -11.18
N ILE A 81 -0.29 -3.52 -10.55
CA ILE A 81 -0.24 -3.72 -9.10
C ILE A 81 0.76 -2.72 -8.52
N ASP A 82 0.39 -1.98 -7.49
CA ASP A 82 1.26 -0.97 -6.89
C ASP A 82 2.53 -1.59 -6.29
N LEU A 83 2.38 -2.69 -5.56
CA LEU A 83 3.48 -3.40 -4.92
C LEU A 83 3.24 -4.91 -4.94
N LEU A 84 4.21 -5.68 -5.40
CA LEU A 84 4.24 -7.13 -5.32
C LEU A 84 5.34 -7.57 -4.37
N VAL A 85 4.97 -8.33 -3.34
CA VAL A 85 5.88 -8.89 -2.33
C VAL A 85 5.74 -10.40 -2.35
N GLY A 86 6.69 -11.08 -2.97
CA GLY A 86 6.54 -12.51 -3.21
C GLY A 86 5.28 -12.79 -4.04
N LYS A 87 4.29 -13.43 -3.42
CA LYS A 87 2.98 -13.72 -4.03
C LYS A 87 1.86 -12.80 -3.52
N VAL A 88 2.20 -11.75 -2.76
CA VAL A 88 1.22 -10.82 -2.24
C VAL A 88 1.20 -9.56 -3.11
N ALA A 89 0.12 -9.38 -3.84
CA ALA A 89 -0.15 -8.20 -4.64
C ALA A 89 -0.91 -7.18 -3.78
N ILE A 90 -0.41 -5.97 -3.67
CA ILE A 90 -0.92 -4.95 -2.76
C ILE A 90 -1.33 -3.71 -3.56
N GLU A 91 -2.58 -3.30 -3.39
CA GLU A 91 -3.10 -2.01 -3.85
C GLU A 91 -3.01 -1.03 -2.69
N ILE A 92 -2.33 0.09 -2.90
CA ILE A 92 -2.05 1.08 -1.84
C ILE A 92 -2.72 2.40 -2.19
N LYS A 93 -3.49 2.95 -1.26
CA LYS A 93 -4.20 4.23 -1.42
C LYS A 93 -3.88 5.18 -0.28
N SER A 94 -3.47 6.39 -0.62
CA SER A 94 -3.29 7.51 0.34
C SER A 94 -4.62 8.15 0.73
N LEU A 95 -5.65 7.98 -0.09
CA LEU A 95 -7.04 8.32 0.17
C LEU A 95 -7.88 7.06 -0.01
N GLY A 96 -9.04 7.00 0.64
CA GLY A 96 -9.97 5.88 0.47
C GLY A 96 -10.42 5.72 -0.98
N SER A 97 -10.85 4.51 -1.32
CA SER A 97 -11.41 4.21 -2.64
C SER A 97 -12.75 4.89 -2.84
N PHE A 98 -13.05 5.26 -4.07
CA PHE A 98 -14.40 5.66 -4.47
C PHE A 98 -15.22 4.42 -4.87
N GLY A 99 -16.53 4.49 -4.71
CA GLY A 99 -17.42 3.34 -4.95
C GLY A 99 -17.26 2.66 -6.32
N ASP A 100 -16.95 3.41 -7.37
CA ASP A 100 -16.72 2.87 -8.71
C ASP A 100 -15.45 2.04 -8.83
N ASP A 101 -14.48 2.22 -7.95
CA ASP A 101 -13.24 1.46 -7.93
C ASP A 101 -13.46 0.00 -7.52
N ALA A 102 -14.52 -0.31 -6.78
CA ALA A 102 -14.80 -1.66 -6.32
C ALA A 102 -14.95 -2.67 -7.47
N LYS A 103 -15.63 -2.29 -8.55
CA LYS A 103 -15.77 -3.14 -9.76
C LYS A 103 -14.43 -3.40 -10.43
N LYS A 104 -13.60 -2.37 -10.52
CA LYS A 104 -12.24 -2.44 -11.05
C LYS A 104 -11.41 -3.44 -10.25
N TYR A 105 -11.42 -3.33 -8.93
CA TYR A 105 -10.65 -4.21 -8.06
C TYR A 105 -11.17 -5.66 -8.06
N SER A 106 -12.47 -5.89 -8.15
CA SER A 106 -13.01 -7.24 -8.33
C SER A 106 -12.49 -7.91 -9.59
N GLY A 107 -12.41 -7.17 -10.70
CA GLY A 107 -11.80 -7.65 -11.94
C GLY A 107 -10.30 -7.90 -11.80
N TYR A 108 -9.58 -7.05 -11.09
CA TYR A 108 -8.16 -7.25 -10.82
C TYR A 108 -7.91 -8.44 -9.90
N ARG A 109 -8.74 -8.64 -8.89
CA ARG A 109 -8.66 -9.78 -7.99
C ARG A 109 -8.68 -11.11 -8.76
N THR A 110 -9.61 -11.28 -9.66
CA THR A 110 -9.68 -12.49 -10.50
C THR A 110 -8.36 -12.73 -11.24
N LYS A 111 -7.79 -11.69 -11.85
CA LYS A 111 -6.52 -11.79 -12.58
C LYS A 111 -5.32 -12.08 -11.67
N VAL A 112 -5.31 -11.49 -10.48
CA VAL A 112 -4.27 -11.73 -9.46
C VAL A 112 -4.32 -13.17 -8.99
N GLU A 113 -5.51 -13.67 -8.67
CA GLU A 113 -5.72 -15.06 -8.22
C GLU A 113 -5.35 -16.08 -9.31
N GLN A 114 -5.61 -15.78 -10.59
CA GLN A 114 -5.18 -16.60 -11.71
C GLN A 114 -3.66 -16.75 -11.82
N LYS A 115 -2.90 -15.78 -11.31
CA LYS A 115 -1.44 -15.84 -11.21
C LYS A 115 -0.95 -16.59 -9.96
N GLY A 116 -1.85 -17.08 -9.12
CA GLY A 116 -1.53 -17.71 -7.84
C GLY A 116 -1.11 -16.71 -6.77
N TRP A 117 -1.46 -15.44 -6.92
CA TRP A 117 -1.17 -14.38 -5.97
C TRP A 117 -2.37 -14.09 -5.06
N VAL A 118 -2.08 -13.55 -3.88
CA VAL A 118 -3.08 -13.01 -2.94
C VAL A 118 -3.19 -11.52 -3.17
N TYR A 119 -4.42 -10.98 -3.24
CA TYR A 119 -4.66 -9.56 -3.46
C TYR A 119 -5.09 -8.87 -2.17
N CYS A 120 -4.30 -7.90 -1.71
CA CYS A 120 -4.55 -7.11 -0.51
C CYS A 120 -4.76 -5.64 -0.88
N TYR A 121 -5.62 -4.98 -0.11
CA TYR A 121 -5.85 -3.54 -0.16
C TYR A 121 -5.36 -2.90 1.13
N LEU A 122 -4.60 -1.82 1.01
CA LEU A 122 -4.12 -1.04 2.14
C LEU A 122 -4.36 0.44 1.87
N THR A 123 -5.06 1.10 2.77
CA THR A 123 -5.34 2.53 2.68
C THR A 123 -4.94 3.25 3.96
N ARG A 124 -4.58 4.51 3.82
CA ARG A 124 -4.35 5.43 4.94
C ARG A 124 -5.59 5.62 5.81
N GLY A 125 -6.77 5.60 5.21
CA GLY A 125 -8.05 5.64 5.90
C GLY A 125 -9.22 5.72 4.93
N GLU A 126 -10.37 5.23 5.37
CA GLU A 126 -11.61 5.29 4.62
C GLU A 126 -12.75 5.64 5.56
N SER A 127 -13.11 6.92 5.61
CA SER A 127 -14.13 7.43 6.52
C SER A 127 -15.56 7.20 6.03
N TYR A 128 -15.76 7.04 4.72
CA TYR A 128 -17.08 6.84 4.14
C TYR A 128 -17.47 5.36 4.13
N HIS A 129 -18.36 4.98 5.02
CA HIS A 129 -18.73 3.58 5.27
C HIS A 129 -19.17 2.80 4.02
N PRO A 130 -20.01 3.33 3.11
CA PRO A 130 -20.37 2.60 1.88
C PRO A 130 -19.16 2.23 0.99
N TYR A 131 -18.15 3.08 0.92
CA TYR A 131 -16.93 2.77 0.16
C TYR A 131 -16.11 1.68 0.85
N ARG A 132 -16.06 1.70 2.16
CA ARG A 132 -15.42 0.65 2.96
C ARG A 132 -16.07 -0.71 2.72
N LEU A 133 -17.40 -0.78 2.75
CA LEU A 133 -18.14 -2.02 2.43
C LEU A 133 -17.85 -2.52 1.02
N ALA A 134 -17.87 -1.64 0.03
CA ALA A 134 -17.56 -1.99 -1.36
C ALA A 134 -16.11 -2.52 -1.51
N THR A 135 -15.16 -1.91 -0.82
CA THR A 135 -13.76 -2.37 -0.78
C THR A 135 -13.64 -3.74 -0.13
N GLU A 136 -14.31 -3.97 0.98
CA GLU A 136 -14.33 -5.26 1.67
C GLU A 136 -15.00 -6.35 0.83
N GLU A 137 -15.99 -6.01 0.03
CA GLU A 137 -16.60 -6.93 -0.93
C GLU A 137 -15.63 -7.31 -2.05
N ALA A 138 -14.90 -6.33 -2.58
CA ALA A 138 -13.94 -6.55 -3.68
C ALA A 138 -12.72 -7.38 -3.27
N PHE A 139 -12.13 -7.12 -2.10
CA PHE A 139 -10.90 -7.76 -1.62
C PHE A 139 -11.14 -8.91 -0.65
N GLY A 140 -12.27 -8.93 0.04
CA GLY A 140 -12.50 -9.70 1.23
C GLY A 140 -12.11 -8.91 2.49
N LYS A 141 -12.90 -9.03 3.54
CA LYS A 141 -12.69 -8.29 4.79
C LYS A 141 -11.31 -8.54 5.41
N GLU A 142 -10.81 -9.77 5.30
CA GLU A 142 -9.51 -10.14 5.84
C GLU A 142 -8.33 -9.62 5.02
N LYS A 143 -8.57 -9.15 3.80
CA LYS A 143 -7.55 -8.63 2.87
C LYS A 143 -7.60 -7.11 2.71
N ALA A 144 -8.48 -6.43 3.45
CA ALA A 144 -8.60 -4.98 3.47
C ALA A 144 -8.08 -4.42 4.79
N PHE A 145 -7.15 -3.46 4.71
CA PHE A 145 -6.44 -2.89 5.84
C PHE A 145 -6.52 -1.38 5.83
N TYR A 146 -6.88 -0.80 6.98
CA TYR A 146 -7.15 0.63 7.13
C TYR A 146 -6.22 1.17 8.21
N LEU A 147 -5.25 2.01 7.86
CA LEU A 147 -4.25 2.50 8.80
C LEU A 147 -4.74 3.64 9.72
N ASP A 148 -6.00 3.99 9.64
CA ASP A 148 -6.71 4.76 10.67
C ASP A 148 -7.32 3.87 11.78
N THR A 149 -7.19 2.55 11.65
CA THR A 149 -7.68 1.56 12.62
C THR A 149 -6.50 0.93 13.36
N GLN A 150 -6.48 1.07 14.67
CA GLN A 150 -5.44 0.50 15.52
C GLN A 150 -5.32 -1.03 15.34
N GLY A 151 -4.12 -1.51 15.09
CA GLY A 151 -3.81 -2.92 14.92
C GLY A 151 -3.85 -3.42 13.46
N ASP A 152 -4.32 -2.62 12.51
CA ASP A 152 -4.43 -3.04 11.10
C ASP A 152 -3.06 -3.19 10.44
N TRP A 153 -2.06 -2.38 10.79
CA TRP A 153 -0.70 -2.58 10.31
C TRP A 153 -0.13 -3.94 10.71
N ARG A 154 -0.29 -4.29 11.98
CA ARG A 154 0.13 -5.60 12.49
C ARG A 154 -0.60 -6.75 11.78
N ARG A 155 -1.91 -6.60 11.55
CA ARG A 155 -2.73 -7.56 10.83
C ARG A 155 -2.27 -7.72 9.38
N PHE A 156 -1.94 -6.60 8.73
CA PHE A 156 -1.38 -6.58 7.37
C PHE A 156 -0.03 -7.30 7.28
N VAL A 157 0.92 -6.97 8.17
CA VAL A 157 2.23 -7.62 8.19
C VAL A 157 2.09 -9.14 8.40
N LYS A 158 1.19 -9.57 9.29
CA LYS A 158 0.90 -11.00 9.50
C LYS A 158 0.35 -11.66 8.24
N GLU A 159 -0.51 -11.00 7.52
CA GLU A 159 -1.06 -11.53 6.26
C GLU A 159 0.02 -11.67 5.18
N VAL A 160 0.91 -10.69 5.06
CA VAL A 160 2.07 -10.77 4.16
C VAL A 160 2.96 -11.95 4.53
N LEU A 161 3.28 -12.11 5.81
CA LEU A 161 4.09 -13.23 6.31
C LEU A 161 3.44 -14.59 6.05
N LYS A 162 2.16 -14.73 6.35
CA LYS A 162 1.40 -15.95 6.11
C LYS A 162 1.43 -16.37 4.64
N SER A 163 1.25 -15.42 3.75
CA SER A 163 1.26 -15.67 2.31
C SER A 163 2.67 -15.90 1.77
N TYR A 164 3.68 -15.31 2.40
CA TYR A 164 5.09 -15.52 2.07
C TYR A 164 5.57 -16.91 2.52
N GLU A 165 5.20 -17.34 3.71
CA GLU A 165 5.51 -18.66 4.28
C GLU A 165 4.61 -19.76 3.72
N GLY A 166 3.48 -19.40 3.16
CA GLY A 166 2.54 -20.31 2.52
C GLY A 166 3.21 -21.02 1.35
N LYS A 167 3.76 -22.19 1.64
CA LYS A 167 4.17 -23.13 0.61
C LYS A 167 2.92 -23.54 -0.18
N PRO A 168 3.03 -23.65 -1.50
CA PRO A 168 1.93 -24.18 -2.29
C PRO A 168 1.57 -25.60 -1.87
#